data_a23769a4cb169d9723bf9be317e3df76
#
_entry.id   a23769a4cb169d9723bf9be317e3df76
#
_cell.length_a   1.000
_cell.length_b   1.000
_cell.length_c   1.000
_cell.angle_alpha   90.00
_cell.angle_beta   90.00
_cell.angle_gamma   90.00
#
_symmetry.space_group_name_H-M   'P 1'
#
loop_
_entity.id
_entity.type
_entity.pdbx_description
1 polymer ?
#
loop_
_entity_poly.entity_id
_entity_poly.type
_entity_poly.pdbx_seq_one_letter_code
_entity_poly.pdbx_strand_id
1 'polypeptide(L)'
;MKQNFVILYGIISSMDKRKFLKRLGQTLAIGAVFPQALEARERLVWKFPDRTDEAYWETIRSHYKLKPDYINLESGYYNIIPQPTLESFKEHVDHVNYEGSHYMRTVQWDNKDSVAARLATLVGCSADELIITRNTTESLDLVISGFPWEQADEAIFAEQDYGAMRDQFDLVSRRYGVVNKVVSVPNHPKNDEEIISLYESQITDKTKLIMVCHMINITGHILPIRKICDMAHSHGVEVMVDGAHCIAHFKVNISELNCDYYGTSLHKWLATPLGAGFLYVNKDKVAKLWPLLAEHNRKPEDISRLNHTGTHPVHTDLAINNAIDYLEAIGLERKEERMRFLQRYWSVPLREEENVIVNTPAEAHRHCGIGNVGVEGVKPGELAKMLLEEFKIFTVAIDGANVHGCRITPNVFTTTKELDIFIEAIKTIASRV
;
A
#
# COMPACT_ATOMS: atom_id res chain seq x y z
N MET A 1 -43.51 -10.77 24.84
CA MET A 1 -42.53 -10.40 23.83
C MET A 1 -41.20 -11.22 23.85
N LYS A 2 -40.89 -12.01 24.88
CA LYS A 2 -39.66 -12.86 24.94
C LYS A 2 -39.79 -14.26 24.33
N GLN A 3 -41.00 -14.75 24.02
CA GLN A 3 -41.19 -16.07 23.47
C GLN A 3 -41.10 -16.16 21.92
N ASN A 4 -41.25 -15.06 21.22
CA ASN A 4 -41.19 -15.05 19.74
C ASN A 4 -39.78 -14.92 19.16
N PHE A 5 -38.79 -14.56 19.95
CA PHE A 5 -37.40 -14.42 19.50
C PHE A 5 -36.64 -15.75 19.43
N VAL A 6 -37.02 -16.73 20.30
CA VAL A 6 -36.37 -18.06 20.33
C VAL A 6 -36.83 -18.95 19.17
N ILE A 7 -38.02 -18.71 18.65
CA ILE A 7 -38.58 -19.51 17.53
C ILE A 7 -37.95 -19.09 16.19
N LEU A 8 -37.56 -17.82 16.03
CA LEU A 8 -36.89 -17.36 14.79
C LEU A 8 -35.46 -17.87 14.66
N TYR A 9 -34.71 -17.98 15.76
CA TYR A 9 -33.34 -18.49 15.76
C TYR A 9 -33.22 -19.99 15.49
N GLY A 10 -34.24 -20.78 15.88
CA GLY A 10 -34.29 -22.21 15.65
C GLY A 10 -34.63 -22.60 14.19
N ILE A 11 -35.24 -21.70 13.41
CA ILE A 11 -35.67 -21.96 12.03
C ILE A 11 -34.56 -21.66 11.02
N ILE A 12 -33.62 -20.76 11.35
CA ILE A 12 -32.53 -20.36 10.44
C ILE A 12 -31.36 -21.36 10.43
N SER A 13 -31.19 -22.17 11.48
CA SER A 13 -30.07 -23.13 11.57
C SER A 13 -30.28 -24.44 10.83
N SER A 14 -31.49 -24.70 10.27
CA SER A 14 -31.83 -25.97 9.58
C SER A 14 -32.27 -25.83 8.12
N MET A 15 -32.21 -24.62 7.54
CA MET A 15 -32.66 -24.43 6.14
C MET A 15 -31.51 -24.51 5.15
N ASP A 16 -31.67 -25.39 4.15
CA ASP A 16 -30.82 -25.48 2.97
C ASP A 16 -30.73 -24.12 2.25
N LYS A 17 -29.54 -23.65 1.98
CA LYS A 17 -29.25 -22.34 1.32
C LYS A 17 -30.06 -22.13 0.04
N ARG A 18 -30.34 -23.19 -0.73
CA ARG A 18 -31.15 -23.11 -1.95
C ARG A 18 -32.65 -22.83 -1.67
N LYS A 19 -33.20 -23.35 -0.57
CA LYS A 19 -34.59 -23.07 -0.16
C LYS A 19 -34.74 -21.67 0.42
N PHE A 20 -33.72 -21.16 1.10
CA PHE A 20 -33.67 -19.78 1.60
C PHE A 20 -33.68 -18.77 0.46
N LEU A 21 -32.80 -18.94 -0.55
CA LEU A 21 -32.73 -18.06 -1.73
C LEU A 21 -34.04 -18.12 -2.57
N LYS A 22 -34.70 -19.25 -2.65
CA LYS A 22 -35.98 -19.35 -3.36
C LYS A 22 -37.14 -18.65 -2.64
N ARG A 23 -37.14 -18.63 -1.30
CA ARG A 23 -38.11 -17.88 -0.49
C ARG A 23 -37.83 -16.40 -0.45
N LEU A 24 -36.59 -15.99 -0.44
CA LEU A 24 -36.18 -14.55 -0.57
C LEU A 24 -36.70 -13.97 -1.90
N GLY A 25 -36.59 -14.70 -3.00
CA GLY A 25 -37.11 -14.29 -4.31
C GLY A 25 -38.65 -14.18 -4.38
N GLN A 26 -39.41 -14.88 -3.50
CA GLN A 26 -40.86 -14.80 -3.44
C GLN A 26 -41.37 -13.69 -2.49
N THR A 27 -40.59 -13.28 -1.51
CA THR A 27 -40.97 -12.20 -0.58
C THR A 27 -40.64 -10.81 -1.13
N LEU A 28 -39.75 -10.73 -2.13
CA LEU A 28 -39.42 -9.47 -2.85
C LEU A 28 -40.49 -8.98 -3.82
N ALA A 29 -41.59 -9.74 -4.00
CA ALA A 29 -42.70 -9.35 -4.87
C ALA A 29 -43.76 -8.45 -4.19
N ILE A 30 -43.63 -8.11 -2.90
CA ILE A 30 -44.62 -7.30 -2.14
C ILE A 30 -43.92 -6.12 -1.38
N GLY A 31 -42.91 -5.54 -1.96
CA GLY A 31 -42.20 -4.39 -1.35
C GLY A 31 -41.59 -3.43 -2.36
N ALA A 32 -42.22 -3.32 -3.53
CA ALA A 32 -41.73 -2.48 -4.58
C ALA A 32 -42.14 -1.03 -4.40
N VAL A 33 -41.56 -0.28 -3.48
CA VAL A 33 -41.30 1.16 -3.62
C VAL A 33 -40.13 1.54 -2.72
N PHE A 34 -38.94 1.01 -3.00
CA PHE A 34 -37.67 1.64 -2.66
C PHE A 34 -36.90 1.85 -3.96
N PRO A 35 -36.35 3.03 -4.19
CA PRO A 35 -35.75 3.30 -5.49
C PRO A 35 -34.58 2.35 -5.73
N GLN A 36 -34.70 1.55 -6.79
CA GLN A 36 -33.61 0.85 -7.48
C GLN A 36 -32.47 1.80 -7.96
N ALA A 37 -32.35 2.95 -7.31
CA ALA A 37 -31.41 3.99 -7.66
C ALA A 37 -29.96 3.71 -7.19
N LEU A 38 -29.72 2.66 -6.37
CA LEU A 38 -28.37 2.29 -5.96
C LEU A 38 -27.78 1.09 -6.72
N GLU A 39 -28.62 0.23 -7.32
CA GLU A 39 -28.13 -0.94 -8.08
C GLU A 39 -27.83 -0.66 -9.55
N ALA A 40 -28.23 0.49 -10.08
CA ALA A 40 -28.03 0.86 -11.48
C ALA A 40 -27.48 2.28 -11.64
N ARG A 41 -26.64 2.77 -10.71
CA ARG A 41 -25.65 3.73 -11.17
C ARG A 41 -24.71 2.96 -12.08
N GLU A 42 -24.90 3.12 -13.40
CA GLU A 42 -23.91 2.75 -14.39
C GLU A 42 -22.55 3.07 -13.77
N ARG A 43 -21.71 2.04 -13.58
CA ARG A 43 -20.30 2.27 -13.25
C ARG A 43 -19.87 3.38 -14.20
N LEU A 44 -19.48 4.51 -13.68
CA LEU A 44 -18.93 5.59 -14.49
C LEU A 44 -17.74 4.97 -15.22
N VAL A 45 -18.01 4.44 -16.42
CA VAL A 45 -16.97 3.84 -17.26
C VAL A 45 -16.21 5.02 -17.84
N TRP A 46 -15.21 5.46 -17.08
CA TRP A 46 -14.24 6.44 -17.55
C TRP A 46 -13.62 5.88 -18.81
N LYS A 47 -13.92 6.46 -19.96
CA LYS A 47 -13.24 6.11 -21.22
C LYS A 47 -12.18 7.16 -21.48
N PHE A 48 -10.96 6.83 -21.14
CA PHE A 48 -9.83 7.63 -21.57
C PHE A 48 -9.46 7.29 -23.02
N PRO A 49 -8.97 8.28 -23.82
CA PRO A 49 -8.47 8.00 -25.16
C PRO A 49 -7.36 6.95 -25.13
N ASP A 50 -7.27 6.15 -26.18
CA ASP A 50 -6.20 5.15 -26.33
C ASP A 50 -4.87 5.81 -26.78
N ARG A 51 -4.44 6.81 -26.00
CA ARG A 51 -3.22 7.60 -26.21
C ARG A 51 -2.43 7.64 -24.91
N THR A 52 -1.10 7.73 -25.04
CA THR A 52 -0.17 7.86 -23.91
C THR A 52 0.74 9.08 -24.04
N ASP A 53 0.40 10.02 -24.93
CA ASP A 53 1.10 11.30 -25.09
C ASP A 53 0.81 12.28 -23.93
N GLU A 54 1.55 13.38 -23.85
CA GLU A 54 1.36 14.38 -22.79
C GLU A 54 -0.08 14.93 -22.74
N ALA A 55 -0.78 15.04 -23.87
CA ALA A 55 -2.16 15.51 -23.90
C ALA A 55 -3.12 14.55 -23.17
N TYR A 56 -2.85 13.24 -23.25
CA TYR A 56 -3.57 12.25 -22.43
C TYR A 56 -3.34 12.50 -20.94
N TRP A 57 -2.07 12.71 -20.52
CA TRP A 57 -1.75 12.93 -19.11
C TRP A 57 -2.22 14.28 -18.60
N GLU A 58 -2.33 15.30 -19.45
CA GLU A 58 -3.00 16.56 -19.13
C GLU A 58 -4.51 16.35 -18.84
N THR A 59 -5.16 15.44 -19.56
CA THR A 59 -6.55 15.04 -19.28
C THR A 59 -6.65 14.38 -17.91
N ILE A 60 -5.74 13.43 -17.59
CA ILE A 60 -5.68 12.83 -16.25
C ILE A 60 -5.41 13.89 -15.18
N ARG A 61 -4.46 14.80 -15.40
CA ARG A 61 -4.14 15.89 -14.48
C ARG A 61 -5.35 16.76 -14.16
N SER A 62 -6.24 17.01 -15.13
CA SER A 62 -7.45 17.82 -14.93
C SER A 62 -8.40 17.25 -13.88
N HIS A 63 -8.30 15.98 -13.55
CA HIS A 63 -9.05 15.34 -12.48
C HIS A 63 -8.48 15.60 -11.08
N TYR A 64 -7.33 16.28 -10.97
CA TYR A 64 -6.69 16.56 -9.69
C TYR A 64 -6.75 18.04 -9.35
N LYS A 65 -7.15 18.37 -8.13
CA LYS A 65 -7.10 19.74 -7.63
C LYS A 65 -5.75 19.97 -6.94
N LEU A 66 -4.79 20.43 -7.70
CA LEU A 66 -3.43 20.69 -7.22
C LEU A 66 -3.33 22.09 -6.63
N LYS A 67 -2.47 22.24 -5.61
CA LYS A 67 -2.13 23.55 -5.06
C LYS A 67 -1.21 24.29 -6.02
N PRO A 68 -1.50 25.57 -6.39
CA PRO A 68 -0.72 26.28 -7.40
C PRO A 68 0.59 26.87 -6.91
N ASP A 69 0.82 26.92 -5.59
CA ASP A 69 1.92 27.67 -4.99
C ASP A 69 3.29 26.99 -5.17
N TYR A 70 3.28 25.70 -5.53
CA TYR A 70 4.51 24.92 -5.73
C TYR A 70 4.27 23.70 -6.64
N ILE A 71 5.35 23.22 -7.23
CA ILE A 71 5.41 21.94 -7.93
C ILE A 71 5.48 20.84 -6.86
N ASN A 72 4.47 19.94 -6.83
CA ASN A 72 4.47 18.84 -5.88
C ASN A 72 5.24 17.63 -6.43
N LEU A 73 6.42 17.36 -5.86
CA LEU A 73 7.21 16.14 -6.10
C LEU A 73 7.27 15.26 -4.84
N GLU A 74 6.27 15.37 -3.95
CA GLU A 74 6.10 14.49 -2.79
C GLU A 74 4.71 13.87 -2.76
N SER A 75 4.58 12.72 -3.41
CA SER A 75 3.38 11.86 -3.40
C SER A 75 3.61 10.56 -2.62
N GLY A 76 4.75 10.41 -1.97
CA GLY A 76 5.13 9.17 -1.29
C GLY A 76 4.52 9.00 0.09
N TYR A 77 4.21 10.08 0.80
CA TYR A 77 3.55 9.99 2.11
C TYR A 77 2.04 9.79 1.97
N TYR A 78 1.41 10.67 1.23
CA TYR A 78 -0.02 10.69 0.91
C TYR A 78 -0.21 11.15 -0.53
N ASN A 79 -1.07 10.49 -1.28
CA ASN A 79 -1.36 10.89 -2.64
C ASN A 79 -2.64 11.73 -2.70
N ILE A 80 -2.62 12.76 -3.54
CA ILE A 80 -3.81 13.57 -3.83
C ILE A 80 -4.84 12.66 -4.51
N ILE A 81 -6.07 12.65 -4.00
CA ILE A 81 -7.17 11.86 -4.53
C ILE A 81 -7.73 12.54 -5.77
N PRO A 82 -7.98 11.83 -6.90
CA PRO A 82 -8.67 12.42 -8.03
C PRO A 82 -10.11 12.84 -7.66
N GLN A 83 -10.58 13.95 -8.20
CA GLN A 83 -11.89 14.53 -7.83
C GLN A 83 -13.04 13.52 -7.93
N PRO A 84 -13.14 12.65 -8.96
CA PRO A 84 -14.20 11.64 -9.01
C PRO A 84 -14.22 10.70 -7.80
N THR A 85 -13.05 10.21 -7.39
CA THR A 85 -12.95 9.36 -6.19
C THR A 85 -13.27 10.13 -4.91
N LEU A 86 -12.83 11.39 -4.82
CA LEU A 86 -13.13 12.24 -3.67
C LEU A 86 -14.63 12.57 -3.55
N GLU A 87 -15.32 12.81 -4.65
CA GLU A 87 -16.76 13.04 -4.69
C GLU A 87 -17.52 11.79 -4.24
N SER A 88 -17.18 10.61 -4.77
CA SER A 88 -17.78 9.35 -4.34
C SER A 88 -17.53 9.08 -2.85
N PHE A 89 -16.34 9.40 -2.34
CA PHE A 89 -16.05 9.28 -0.91
C PHE A 89 -16.98 10.17 -0.05
N LYS A 90 -17.23 11.41 -0.46
CA LYS A 90 -18.18 12.30 0.23
C LYS A 90 -19.59 11.73 0.21
N GLU A 91 -20.02 11.19 -0.94
CA GLU A 91 -21.32 10.50 -1.05
C GLU A 91 -21.43 9.31 -0.10
N HIS A 92 -20.35 8.53 0.08
CA HIS A 92 -20.32 7.43 1.05
C HIS A 92 -20.42 7.94 2.49
N VAL A 93 -19.76 9.06 2.83
CA VAL A 93 -19.91 9.69 4.15
C VAL A 93 -21.35 10.08 4.40
N ASP A 94 -21.99 10.76 3.45
CA ASP A 94 -23.39 11.18 3.54
C ASP A 94 -24.33 9.97 3.66
N HIS A 95 -24.11 8.94 2.85
CA HIS A 95 -24.91 7.71 2.88
C HIS A 95 -24.83 7.00 4.23
N VAL A 96 -23.62 6.75 4.73
CA VAL A 96 -23.43 6.09 6.03
C VAL A 96 -24.00 6.91 7.18
N ASN A 97 -23.90 8.25 7.12
CA ASN A 97 -24.51 9.14 8.11
C ASN A 97 -26.04 9.12 8.04
N TYR A 98 -26.61 9.04 6.85
CA TYR A 98 -28.08 8.95 6.65
C TYR A 98 -28.65 7.62 7.16
N GLU A 99 -28.03 6.50 6.83
CA GLU A 99 -28.45 5.16 7.26
C GLU A 99 -28.13 4.87 8.75
N GLY A 100 -27.08 5.46 9.27
CA GLY A 100 -26.67 5.36 10.67
C GLY A 100 -26.49 3.91 11.13
N SER A 101 -27.11 3.58 12.27
CA SER A 101 -27.00 2.25 12.87
C SER A 101 -27.61 1.14 12.00
N HIS A 102 -28.53 1.45 11.09
CA HIS A 102 -29.09 0.45 10.17
C HIS A 102 -27.99 -0.09 9.26
N TYR A 103 -27.21 0.77 8.60
CA TYR A 103 -26.05 0.38 7.80
C TYR A 103 -25.08 -0.48 8.59
N MET A 104 -24.69 -0.02 9.79
CA MET A 104 -23.73 -0.70 10.64
C MET A 104 -24.19 -2.08 11.17
N ARG A 105 -25.50 -2.33 11.18
CA ARG A 105 -26.08 -3.59 11.67
C ARG A 105 -26.46 -4.57 10.58
N THR A 106 -26.54 -4.12 9.33
CA THR A 106 -27.11 -4.92 8.24
C THR A 106 -26.13 -5.20 7.10
N VAL A 107 -25.49 -4.18 6.55
CA VAL A 107 -24.77 -4.31 5.26
C VAL A 107 -23.26 -4.06 5.31
N GLN A 108 -22.72 -3.47 6.39
CA GLN A 108 -21.30 -3.09 6.42
C GLN A 108 -20.34 -4.27 6.15
N TRP A 109 -20.66 -5.45 6.69
CA TRP A 109 -19.78 -6.61 6.57
C TRP A 109 -19.79 -7.18 5.17
N ASP A 110 -20.97 -7.33 4.54
CA ASP A 110 -21.09 -7.80 3.16
C ASP A 110 -20.36 -6.85 2.20
N ASN A 111 -20.47 -5.55 2.43
CA ASN A 111 -19.74 -4.55 1.66
C ASN A 111 -18.22 -4.67 1.85
N LYS A 112 -17.76 -4.84 3.09
CA LYS A 112 -16.33 -5.00 3.40
C LYS A 112 -15.76 -6.26 2.75
N ASP A 113 -16.48 -7.38 2.81
CA ASP A 113 -16.08 -8.64 2.18
C ASP A 113 -16.02 -8.50 0.64
N SER A 114 -16.98 -7.77 0.05
CA SER A 114 -16.97 -7.48 -1.39
C SER A 114 -15.76 -6.65 -1.80
N VAL A 115 -15.38 -5.62 -1.02
CA VAL A 115 -14.19 -4.81 -1.26
C VAL A 115 -12.92 -5.64 -1.11
N ALA A 116 -12.84 -6.49 -0.07
CA ALA A 116 -11.70 -7.39 0.14
C ALA A 116 -11.52 -8.36 -1.03
N ALA A 117 -12.61 -8.95 -1.55
CA ALA A 117 -12.58 -9.83 -2.72
C ALA A 117 -12.07 -9.11 -3.97
N ARG A 118 -12.45 -7.85 -4.17
CA ARG A 118 -11.98 -7.04 -5.29
C ARG A 118 -10.50 -6.69 -5.17
N LEU A 119 -10.04 -6.33 -3.97
CA LEU A 119 -8.61 -6.13 -3.68
C LEU A 119 -7.81 -7.40 -3.93
N ALA A 120 -8.28 -8.55 -3.45
CA ALA A 120 -7.64 -9.83 -3.66
C ALA A 120 -7.47 -10.16 -5.16
N THR A 121 -8.49 -9.85 -5.98
CA THR A 121 -8.39 -9.97 -7.44
C THR A 121 -7.34 -9.03 -8.03
N LEU A 122 -7.29 -7.77 -7.57
CA LEU A 122 -6.32 -6.78 -8.05
C LEU A 122 -4.87 -7.21 -7.79
N VAL A 123 -4.61 -7.87 -6.66
CA VAL A 123 -3.26 -8.21 -6.20
C VAL A 123 -2.91 -9.70 -6.37
N GLY A 124 -3.80 -10.51 -6.95
CA GLY A 124 -3.55 -11.90 -7.28
C GLY A 124 -3.40 -12.82 -6.07
N CYS A 125 -4.31 -12.72 -5.09
CA CYS A 125 -4.41 -13.65 -3.95
C CYS A 125 -5.85 -14.11 -3.73
N SER A 126 -6.06 -15.00 -2.74
CA SER A 126 -7.41 -15.42 -2.35
C SER A 126 -8.03 -14.40 -1.39
N ALA A 127 -9.37 -14.23 -1.46
CA ALA A 127 -10.09 -13.31 -0.57
C ALA A 127 -10.06 -13.75 0.90
N ASP A 128 -9.90 -15.05 1.15
CA ASP A 128 -9.77 -15.62 2.50
C ASP A 128 -8.35 -15.52 3.08
N GLU A 129 -7.43 -14.90 2.36
CA GLU A 129 -6.06 -14.56 2.79
C GLU A 129 -5.85 -13.04 2.97
N LEU A 130 -6.92 -12.22 2.80
CA LEU A 130 -6.79 -10.76 2.82
C LEU A 130 -7.81 -10.12 3.77
N ILE A 131 -7.35 -9.21 4.62
CA ILE A 131 -8.19 -8.33 5.43
C ILE A 131 -7.88 -6.85 5.16
N ILE A 132 -8.93 -6.02 5.18
CA ILE A 132 -8.79 -4.57 5.07
C ILE A 132 -8.34 -4.02 6.42
N THR A 133 -7.26 -3.24 6.40
CA THR A 133 -6.68 -2.51 7.53
C THR A 133 -6.70 -1.01 7.26
N ARG A 134 -6.20 -0.21 8.20
CA ARG A 134 -6.12 1.25 8.02
C ARG A 134 -4.88 1.71 7.25
N ASN A 135 -3.80 0.95 7.29
CA ASN A 135 -2.53 1.27 6.64
C ASN A 135 -1.52 0.12 6.80
N THR A 136 -0.34 0.25 6.19
CA THR A 136 0.76 -0.70 6.30
C THR A 136 1.22 -0.90 7.74
N THR A 137 1.29 0.16 8.55
CA THR A 137 1.74 0.06 9.94
C THR A 137 0.86 -0.89 10.73
N GLU A 138 -0.46 -0.71 10.69
CA GLU A 138 -1.39 -1.65 11.32
C GLU A 138 -1.22 -3.08 10.78
N SER A 139 -1.09 -3.22 9.45
CA SER A 139 -0.93 -4.54 8.82
C SER A 139 0.30 -5.29 9.32
N LEU A 140 1.45 -4.62 9.34
CA LEU A 140 2.71 -5.25 9.75
C LEU A 140 2.81 -5.38 11.27
N ASP A 141 2.24 -4.45 12.04
CA ASP A 141 2.16 -4.56 13.50
C ASP A 141 1.32 -5.77 13.94
N LEU A 142 0.25 -6.11 13.19
CA LEU A 142 -0.52 -7.34 13.42
C LEU A 142 0.37 -8.58 13.31
N VAL A 143 1.28 -8.60 12.34
CA VAL A 143 2.22 -9.71 12.16
C VAL A 143 3.32 -9.67 13.23
N ILE A 144 4.03 -8.56 13.38
CA ILE A 144 5.16 -8.44 14.31
C ILE A 144 4.72 -8.71 15.76
N SER A 145 3.61 -8.12 16.18
CA SER A 145 3.09 -8.30 17.56
C SER A 145 2.39 -9.64 17.76
N GLY A 146 1.76 -10.17 16.69
CA GLY A 146 1.03 -11.43 16.73
C GLY A 146 1.89 -12.67 16.52
N PHE A 147 3.12 -12.50 16.10
CA PHE A 147 4.04 -13.62 15.91
C PHE A 147 4.34 -14.31 17.25
N PRO A 148 4.37 -15.65 17.32
CA PRO A 148 4.60 -16.40 18.57
C PRO A 148 6.08 -16.42 18.94
N TRP A 149 6.61 -15.26 19.32
CA TRP A 149 8.01 -15.09 19.68
C TRP A 149 8.38 -15.83 20.94
N GLU A 150 9.55 -16.48 20.92
CA GLU A 150 10.21 -17.03 22.08
C GLU A 150 11.49 -16.25 22.41
N GLN A 151 11.98 -16.41 23.63
CA GLN A 151 13.20 -15.72 24.05
C GLN A 151 14.39 -16.16 23.19
N ALA A 152 15.16 -15.21 22.69
CA ALA A 152 16.30 -15.38 21.81
C ALA A 152 15.96 -15.81 20.38
N ASP A 153 14.69 -15.80 19.98
CA ASP A 153 14.34 -15.80 18.54
C ASP A 153 14.95 -14.58 17.85
N GLU A 154 15.22 -14.71 16.56
CA GLU A 154 15.85 -13.65 15.78
C GLU A 154 14.92 -13.14 14.69
N ALA A 155 14.92 -11.80 14.50
CA ALA A 155 14.31 -11.12 13.38
C ALA A 155 15.37 -10.38 12.56
N ILE A 156 15.26 -10.43 11.22
CA ILE A 156 16.17 -9.73 10.30
C ILE A 156 15.38 -8.67 9.54
N PHE A 157 15.91 -7.45 9.45
CA PHE A 157 15.36 -6.35 8.66
C PHE A 157 16.47 -5.39 8.23
N ALA A 158 16.14 -4.44 7.34
CA ALA A 158 17.13 -3.50 6.84
C ALA A 158 17.08 -2.14 7.59
N GLU A 159 18.22 -1.43 7.64
CA GLU A 159 18.24 -0.06 8.15
C GLU A 159 17.43 0.92 7.28
N GLN A 160 17.19 0.58 6.01
CA GLN A 160 16.36 1.33 5.07
C GLN A 160 14.86 1.07 5.25
N ASP A 161 14.47 0.09 6.07
CA ASP A 161 13.06 -0.20 6.34
C ASP A 161 12.42 0.94 7.15
N TYR A 162 11.10 1.06 7.02
CA TYR A 162 10.34 2.13 7.64
C TYR A 162 10.54 2.18 9.16
N GLY A 163 10.88 3.37 9.70
CA GLY A 163 11.27 3.55 11.10
C GLY A 163 10.27 2.97 12.10
N ALA A 164 8.96 3.19 11.91
CA ALA A 164 7.94 2.66 12.82
C ALA A 164 7.95 1.12 12.88
N MET A 165 8.32 0.42 11.80
CA MET A 165 8.42 -1.05 11.84
C MET A 165 9.66 -1.50 12.61
N ARG A 166 10.78 -0.80 12.46
CA ARG A 166 11.99 -1.04 13.25
C ARG A 166 11.72 -0.80 14.74
N ASP A 167 11.02 0.29 15.08
CA ASP A 167 10.59 0.59 16.46
C ASP A 167 9.67 -0.53 17.01
N GLN A 168 8.83 -1.14 16.16
CA GLN A 168 7.98 -2.26 16.56
C GLN A 168 8.79 -3.53 16.84
N PHE A 169 9.83 -3.82 16.06
CA PHE A 169 10.78 -4.89 16.36
C PHE A 169 11.55 -4.62 17.64
N ASP A 170 11.92 -3.37 17.93
CA ASP A 170 12.55 -2.99 19.21
C ASP A 170 11.57 -3.18 20.38
N LEU A 171 10.27 -2.95 20.16
CA LEU A 171 9.26 -3.20 21.20
C LEU A 171 9.14 -4.71 21.50
N VAL A 172 9.07 -5.58 20.51
CA VAL A 172 8.99 -7.04 20.74
C VAL A 172 10.31 -7.59 21.29
N SER A 173 11.46 -7.01 20.89
CA SER A 173 12.75 -7.31 21.51
C SER A 173 12.73 -7.06 23.02
N ARG A 174 12.26 -5.91 23.46
CA ARG A 174 12.14 -5.56 24.89
C ARG A 174 11.11 -6.41 25.64
N ARG A 175 10.03 -6.85 24.95
CA ARG A 175 8.95 -7.63 25.59
C ARG A 175 9.25 -9.12 25.69
N TYR A 176 9.85 -9.69 24.64
CA TYR A 176 9.99 -11.13 24.48
C TYR A 176 11.44 -11.60 24.40
N GLY A 177 12.40 -10.66 24.37
CA GLY A 177 13.83 -11.00 24.26
C GLY A 177 14.24 -11.41 22.84
N VAL A 178 13.52 -10.96 21.81
CA VAL A 178 13.87 -11.15 20.40
C VAL A 178 15.15 -10.39 20.08
N VAL A 179 16.02 -11.00 19.30
CA VAL A 179 17.29 -10.43 18.83
C VAL A 179 17.10 -9.84 17.42
N ASN A 180 17.20 -8.53 17.32
CA ASN A 180 17.11 -7.81 16.04
C ASN A 180 18.45 -7.83 15.32
N LYS A 181 18.47 -8.28 14.08
CA LYS A 181 19.62 -8.25 13.16
C LYS A 181 19.34 -7.29 12.03
N VAL A 182 20.22 -6.30 11.86
CA VAL A 182 20.02 -5.22 10.88
C VAL A 182 21.01 -5.37 9.75
N VAL A 183 20.52 -5.40 8.52
CA VAL A 183 21.33 -5.35 7.29
C VAL A 183 21.29 -3.99 6.65
N SER A 184 22.24 -3.67 5.77
CA SER A 184 22.26 -2.44 4.98
C SER A 184 22.19 -2.78 3.49
N VAL A 185 21.09 -2.41 2.84
CA VAL A 185 20.89 -2.64 1.40
C VAL A 185 21.63 -1.57 0.62
N PRO A 186 22.54 -1.94 -0.31
CA PRO A 186 23.28 -0.97 -1.11
C PRO A 186 22.34 -0.21 -2.05
N ASN A 187 22.61 1.11 -2.23
CA ASN A 187 21.83 1.93 -3.16
C ASN A 187 22.02 1.48 -4.62
N HIS A 188 23.18 0.92 -4.95
CA HIS A 188 23.55 0.45 -6.30
C HIS A 188 24.12 -0.97 -6.21
N PRO A 189 23.27 -2.00 -6.02
CA PRO A 189 23.74 -3.38 -5.96
C PRO A 189 24.23 -3.85 -7.33
N LYS A 190 25.22 -4.72 -7.34
CA LYS A 190 25.78 -5.32 -8.58
C LYS A 190 24.78 -6.25 -9.26
N ASN A 191 24.02 -6.99 -8.46
CA ASN A 191 23.01 -7.96 -8.90
C ASN A 191 22.05 -8.30 -7.76
N ASP A 192 21.09 -9.20 -7.97
CA ASP A 192 20.15 -9.64 -6.94
C ASP A 192 20.83 -10.51 -5.87
N GLU A 193 21.84 -11.26 -6.25
CA GLU A 193 22.58 -12.19 -5.38
C GLU A 193 23.30 -11.44 -4.26
N GLU A 194 23.79 -10.21 -4.52
CA GLU A 194 24.36 -9.35 -3.49
C GLU A 194 23.33 -9.02 -2.41
N ILE A 195 22.09 -8.67 -2.81
CA ILE A 195 21.00 -8.38 -1.88
C ILE A 195 20.58 -9.61 -1.10
N ILE A 196 20.43 -10.75 -1.78
CA ILE A 196 20.02 -12.01 -1.15
C ILE A 196 21.04 -12.42 -0.11
N SER A 197 22.34 -12.40 -0.45
CA SER A 197 23.44 -12.78 0.44
C SER A 197 23.51 -11.90 1.70
N LEU A 198 23.09 -10.64 1.65
CA LEU A 198 23.01 -9.77 2.84
C LEU A 198 22.07 -10.35 3.89
N TYR A 199 20.85 -10.75 3.49
CA TYR A 199 19.90 -11.37 4.39
C TYR A 199 20.33 -12.77 4.81
N GLU A 200 20.75 -13.60 3.85
CA GLU A 200 21.18 -14.99 4.10
C GLU A 200 22.31 -15.09 5.12
N SER A 201 23.30 -14.20 5.04
CA SER A 201 24.46 -14.16 5.95
C SER A 201 24.10 -13.94 7.42
N GLN A 202 22.89 -13.42 7.70
CA GLN A 202 22.40 -13.18 9.05
C GLN A 202 21.55 -14.32 9.60
N ILE A 203 21.17 -15.30 8.77
CA ILE A 203 20.30 -16.40 9.18
C ILE A 203 21.07 -17.36 10.10
N THR A 204 20.42 -17.75 11.19
CA THR A 204 20.85 -18.84 12.08
C THR A 204 19.66 -19.74 12.40
N ASP A 205 19.87 -20.82 13.17
CA ASP A 205 18.81 -21.72 13.63
C ASP A 205 17.72 -21.02 14.48
N LYS A 206 18.03 -19.82 15.00
CA LYS A 206 17.11 -19.00 15.81
C LYS A 206 16.32 -18.00 14.98
N THR A 207 16.67 -17.77 13.75
CA THR A 207 15.98 -16.82 12.88
C THR A 207 14.58 -17.33 12.54
N LYS A 208 13.56 -16.50 12.78
CA LYS A 208 12.14 -16.85 12.59
C LYS A 208 11.45 -16.01 11.51
N LEU A 209 11.82 -14.73 11.39
CA LEU A 209 11.14 -13.80 10.51
C LEU A 209 12.16 -12.86 9.85
N ILE A 210 12.03 -12.70 8.56
CA ILE A 210 12.66 -11.61 7.80
C ILE A 210 11.60 -10.61 7.38
N MET A 211 11.79 -9.33 7.70
CA MET A 211 11.04 -8.25 7.08
C MET A 211 11.84 -7.68 5.90
N VAL A 212 11.16 -7.42 4.79
CA VAL A 212 11.77 -6.83 3.60
C VAL A 212 10.82 -5.83 2.94
N CYS A 213 11.31 -4.62 2.63
CA CYS A 213 10.58 -3.69 1.78
C CYS A 213 10.50 -4.22 0.34
N HIS A 214 9.31 -4.26 -0.26
CA HIS A 214 9.19 -4.55 -1.69
C HIS A 214 9.72 -3.37 -2.53
N MET A 215 9.44 -2.15 -2.10
CA MET A 215 10.08 -0.94 -2.61
C MET A 215 10.56 -0.07 -1.44
N ILE A 216 11.85 0.16 -1.34
CA ILE A 216 12.44 1.02 -0.32
C ILE A 216 11.95 2.46 -0.52
N ASN A 217 11.24 2.99 0.46
CA ASN A 217 10.55 4.27 0.37
C ASN A 217 11.48 5.49 0.22
N ILE A 218 12.72 5.39 0.65
CA ILE A 218 13.69 6.49 0.62
C ILE A 218 14.50 6.57 -0.67
N THR A 219 14.65 5.47 -1.41
CA THR A 219 15.41 5.39 -2.66
C THR A 219 14.57 5.01 -3.88
N GLY A 220 13.41 4.37 -3.67
CA GLY A 220 12.61 3.79 -4.74
C GLY A 220 13.15 2.47 -5.27
N HIS A 221 14.12 1.85 -4.59
CA HIS A 221 14.71 0.57 -4.98
C HIS A 221 13.70 -0.57 -4.79
N ILE A 222 13.35 -1.28 -5.87
CA ILE A 222 12.49 -2.47 -5.86
C ILE A 222 13.38 -3.69 -5.63
N LEU A 223 13.10 -4.43 -4.54
CA LEU A 223 13.88 -5.60 -4.15
C LEU A 223 13.35 -6.89 -4.78
N PRO A 224 14.21 -7.91 -4.99
CA PRO A 224 13.86 -9.18 -5.63
C PRO A 224 13.11 -10.11 -4.64
N ILE A 225 11.88 -9.75 -4.25
CA ILE A 225 11.11 -10.39 -3.17
C ILE A 225 11.01 -11.89 -3.34
N ARG A 226 10.64 -12.38 -4.53
CA ARG A 226 10.51 -13.82 -4.78
C ARG A 226 11.79 -14.59 -4.46
N LYS A 227 12.94 -14.08 -4.90
CA LYS A 227 14.23 -14.72 -4.64
C LYS A 227 14.60 -14.69 -3.15
N ILE A 228 14.28 -13.58 -2.44
CA ILE A 228 14.51 -13.48 -0.99
C ILE A 228 13.61 -14.46 -0.25
N CYS A 229 12.33 -14.60 -0.63
CA CYS A 229 11.42 -15.57 -0.03
C CYS A 229 11.91 -17.01 -0.25
N ASP A 230 12.28 -17.37 -1.47
CA ASP A 230 12.76 -18.72 -1.79
C ASP A 230 14.04 -19.06 -1.00
N MET A 231 14.96 -18.10 -0.84
CA MET A 231 16.15 -18.24 0.00
C MET A 231 15.76 -18.44 1.47
N ALA A 232 14.95 -17.56 2.06
CA ALA A 232 14.53 -17.63 3.46
C ALA A 232 13.82 -18.95 3.79
N HIS A 233 12.90 -19.38 2.91
CA HIS A 233 12.16 -20.64 3.06
C HIS A 233 13.08 -21.86 2.99
N SER A 234 14.18 -21.82 2.23
CA SER A 234 15.17 -22.91 2.21
C SER A 234 15.84 -23.11 3.57
N HIS A 235 15.84 -22.08 4.42
CA HIS A 235 16.31 -22.09 5.81
C HIS A 235 15.19 -22.24 6.83
N GLY A 236 13.92 -22.41 6.41
CA GLY A 236 12.76 -22.52 7.29
C GLY A 236 12.33 -21.19 7.95
N VAL A 237 12.75 -20.06 7.39
CA VAL A 237 12.46 -18.69 7.89
C VAL A 237 11.31 -18.08 7.12
N GLU A 238 10.37 -17.45 7.82
CA GLU A 238 9.22 -16.78 7.22
C GLU A 238 9.57 -15.35 6.75
N VAL A 239 8.84 -14.88 5.72
CA VAL A 239 9.08 -13.55 5.13
C VAL A 239 7.83 -12.68 5.20
N MET A 240 7.99 -11.52 5.83
CA MET A 240 7.01 -10.43 5.87
C MET A 240 7.45 -9.31 4.92
N VAL A 241 6.56 -8.93 4.01
CA VAL A 241 6.85 -7.92 2.99
C VAL A 241 6.14 -6.60 3.32
N ASP A 242 6.92 -5.52 3.42
CA ASP A 242 6.40 -4.16 3.43
C ASP A 242 6.15 -3.70 1.99
N GLY A 243 4.89 -3.76 1.58
CA GLY A 243 4.41 -3.33 0.27
C GLY A 243 3.80 -1.94 0.24
N ALA A 244 4.11 -1.07 1.22
CA ALA A 244 3.50 0.25 1.39
C ALA A 244 3.49 1.12 0.12
N HIS A 245 4.45 0.93 -0.76
CA HIS A 245 4.65 1.73 -1.98
C HIS A 245 4.38 0.96 -3.28
N CYS A 246 3.77 -0.21 -3.25
CA CYS A 246 3.73 -1.08 -4.42
C CYS A 246 2.37 -1.15 -5.11
N ILE A 247 1.26 -1.25 -4.34
CA ILE A 247 -0.07 -1.45 -4.92
C ILE A 247 -0.52 -0.22 -5.70
N ALA A 248 -0.92 -0.45 -6.96
CA ALA A 248 -1.26 0.58 -7.94
C ALA A 248 -0.09 1.53 -8.32
N HIS A 249 1.14 1.20 -7.95
CA HIS A 249 2.35 1.87 -8.40
C HIS A 249 2.96 1.13 -9.60
N PHE A 250 3.06 -0.18 -9.45
CA PHE A 250 3.44 -1.14 -10.49
C PHE A 250 2.67 -2.44 -10.27
N LYS A 251 2.77 -3.35 -11.25
CA LYS A 251 2.08 -4.63 -11.18
C LYS A 251 2.66 -5.50 -10.07
N VAL A 252 1.79 -5.92 -9.16
CA VAL A 252 2.10 -6.87 -8.07
C VAL A 252 1.15 -8.04 -8.16
N ASN A 253 1.70 -9.26 -8.10
CA ASN A 253 0.95 -10.49 -7.91
C ASN A 253 1.49 -11.20 -6.66
N ILE A 254 0.75 -11.14 -5.56
CA ILE A 254 1.21 -11.62 -4.25
C ILE A 254 1.50 -13.13 -4.29
N SER A 255 0.68 -13.92 -5.00
CA SER A 255 0.89 -15.37 -5.10
C SER A 255 2.21 -15.73 -5.81
N GLU A 256 2.72 -14.86 -6.69
CA GLU A 256 4.01 -15.06 -7.35
C GLU A 256 5.21 -14.68 -6.48
N LEU A 257 5.00 -13.87 -5.42
CA LEU A 257 6.07 -13.44 -4.52
C LEU A 257 6.50 -14.52 -3.54
N ASN A 258 5.63 -15.51 -3.27
CA ASN A 258 5.88 -16.59 -2.31
C ASN A 258 6.18 -16.07 -0.89
N CYS A 259 5.61 -14.94 -0.49
CA CYS A 259 5.77 -14.39 0.86
C CYS A 259 4.71 -14.96 1.81
N ASP A 260 5.03 -14.96 3.11
CA ASP A 260 4.09 -15.42 4.14
C ASP A 260 3.12 -14.32 4.55
N TYR A 261 3.57 -13.06 4.53
CA TYR A 261 2.81 -11.88 4.91
C TYR A 261 3.10 -10.72 3.98
N TYR A 262 2.06 -9.90 3.69
CA TYR A 262 2.21 -8.69 2.88
C TYR A 262 1.31 -7.58 3.39
N GLY A 263 1.89 -6.45 3.82
CA GLY A 263 1.14 -5.28 4.28
C GLY A 263 1.27 -4.09 3.33
N THR A 264 0.19 -3.33 3.13
CA THR A 264 0.22 -2.16 2.25
C THR A 264 -0.69 -1.02 2.70
N SER A 265 -0.43 0.17 2.17
CA SER A 265 -1.26 1.38 2.32
C SER A 265 -1.87 1.79 0.98
N LEU A 266 -3.19 1.84 0.92
CA LEU A 266 -3.91 2.16 -0.32
C LEU A 266 -4.04 3.67 -0.57
N HIS A 267 -3.92 4.51 0.48
CA HIS A 267 -3.94 5.97 0.39
C HIS A 267 -2.69 6.58 -0.30
N LYS A 268 -1.69 5.73 -0.62
CA LYS A 268 -0.52 6.13 -1.40
C LYS A 268 -0.82 6.03 -2.90
N TRP A 269 -0.43 4.97 -3.57
CA TRP A 269 -0.49 4.90 -5.04
C TRP A 269 -1.84 4.49 -5.62
N LEU A 270 -2.71 3.82 -4.85
CA LEU A 270 -4.11 3.62 -5.26
C LEU A 270 -4.95 4.90 -5.07
N ALA A 271 -4.44 5.88 -4.29
CA ALA A 271 -5.07 7.16 -4.03
C ALA A 271 -6.47 7.04 -3.41
N THR A 272 -6.61 6.16 -2.41
CA THR A 272 -7.82 6.11 -1.57
C THR A 272 -7.81 7.21 -0.50
N PRO A 273 -8.94 7.51 0.16
CA PRO A 273 -8.94 8.29 1.38
C PRO A 273 -8.03 7.68 2.46
N LEU A 274 -7.58 8.50 3.42
CA LEU A 274 -6.78 8.04 4.57
C LEU A 274 -7.55 6.99 5.37
N GLY A 275 -6.82 6.01 5.91
CA GLY A 275 -7.40 4.93 6.70
C GLY A 275 -7.77 3.70 5.86
N ALA A 276 -7.10 3.48 4.74
CA ALA A 276 -7.22 2.30 3.89
C ALA A 276 -5.88 1.61 3.65
N GLY A 277 -5.83 0.32 3.90
CA GLY A 277 -4.73 -0.60 3.68
C GLY A 277 -5.26 -2.04 3.62
N PHE A 278 -4.36 -3.00 3.47
CA PHE A 278 -4.69 -4.40 3.69
C PHE A 278 -3.50 -5.18 4.24
N LEU A 279 -3.81 -6.28 4.89
CA LEU A 279 -2.90 -7.34 5.25
C LEU A 279 -3.27 -8.61 4.48
N TYR A 280 -2.31 -9.18 3.76
CA TYR A 280 -2.34 -10.55 3.25
C TYR A 280 -1.58 -11.45 4.22
N VAL A 281 -2.13 -12.60 4.51
CA VAL A 281 -1.49 -13.68 5.28
C VAL A 281 -1.68 -14.97 4.52
N ASN A 282 -0.59 -15.66 4.20
CA ASN A 282 -0.66 -17.01 3.63
C ASN A 282 -1.52 -17.90 4.52
N LYS A 283 -2.47 -18.60 3.91
CA LYS A 283 -3.49 -19.39 4.59
C LYS A 283 -2.96 -20.32 5.68
N ASP A 284 -1.80 -20.93 5.44
CA ASP A 284 -1.18 -21.87 6.38
C ASP A 284 -0.55 -21.18 7.60
N LYS A 285 -0.45 -19.84 7.57
CA LYS A 285 0.14 -19.01 8.63
C LYS A 285 -0.92 -18.30 9.50
N VAL A 286 -2.17 -18.25 9.08
CA VAL A 286 -3.23 -17.50 9.78
C VAL A 286 -3.41 -18.01 11.22
N ALA A 287 -3.50 -19.32 11.43
CA ALA A 287 -3.75 -19.92 12.75
C ALA A 287 -2.62 -19.65 13.76
N LYS A 288 -1.40 -19.41 13.29
CA LYS A 288 -0.21 -19.18 14.10
C LYS A 288 -0.19 -17.79 14.74
N LEU A 289 -0.73 -16.77 14.05
CA LEU A 289 -0.70 -15.39 14.53
C LEU A 289 -1.68 -15.16 15.67
N TRP A 290 -1.24 -14.45 16.70
CA TRP A 290 -2.13 -13.91 17.73
C TRP A 290 -2.80 -12.64 17.22
N PRO A 291 -4.13 -12.46 17.42
CA PRO A 291 -4.78 -11.20 17.06
C PRO A 291 -4.29 -10.06 17.95
N LEU A 292 -4.16 -8.87 17.41
CA LEU A 292 -3.77 -7.66 18.14
C LEU A 292 -4.84 -7.28 19.19
N LEU A 293 -6.11 -7.45 18.82
CA LEU A 293 -7.28 -7.27 19.69
C LEU A 293 -8.04 -8.60 19.79
N ALA A 294 -8.62 -8.88 20.97
CA ALA A 294 -9.26 -10.18 21.23
C ALA A 294 -10.45 -10.44 20.30
N GLU A 295 -10.46 -11.61 19.69
CA GLU A 295 -11.57 -12.16 18.90
C GLU A 295 -11.80 -13.61 19.32
N HIS A 296 -12.95 -13.90 19.94
CA HIS A 296 -13.23 -15.22 20.54
C HIS A 296 -14.16 -16.11 19.70
N ASN A 297 -14.82 -15.55 18.70
CA ASN A 297 -15.89 -16.24 17.97
C ASN A 297 -15.46 -16.78 16.60
N ARG A 298 -14.21 -16.62 16.23
CA ARG A 298 -13.66 -17.05 14.95
C ARG A 298 -12.80 -18.29 15.10
N LYS A 299 -12.76 -19.11 14.04
CA LYS A 299 -11.85 -20.26 13.96
C LYS A 299 -10.39 -19.76 13.83
N PRO A 300 -9.41 -20.54 14.30
CA PRO A 300 -8.01 -20.16 14.16
C PRO A 300 -7.57 -19.86 12.71
N GLU A 301 -8.15 -20.57 11.73
CA GLU A 301 -7.82 -20.45 10.31
C GLU A 301 -8.58 -19.30 9.60
N ASP A 302 -9.53 -18.65 10.27
CA ASP A 302 -10.29 -17.53 9.74
C ASP A 302 -9.50 -16.23 9.90
N ILE A 303 -8.99 -15.69 8.80
CA ILE A 303 -8.18 -14.46 8.83
C ILE A 303 -8.92 -13.25 9.44
N SER A 304 -10.25 -13.24 9.37
CA SER A 304 -11.06 -12.14 9.91
C SER A 304 -10.92 -11.97 11.43
N ARG A 305 -10.40 -12.99 12.14
CA ARG A 305 -10.05 -12.89 13.58
C ARG A 305 -8.95 -11.85 13.86
N LEU A 306 -8.13 -11.54 12.88
CA LEU A 306 -7.07 -10.53 12.97
C LEU A 306 -7.59 -9.11 12.71
N ASN A 307 -8.86 -8.95 12.31
CA ASN A 307 -9.43 -7.68 11.87
C ASN A 307 -10.46 -7.07 12.85
N HIS A 308 -10.43 -7.48 14.13
CA HIS A 308 -11.36 -6.94 15.11
C HIS A 308 -10.88 -5.57 15.64
N THR A 309 -11.27 -4.50 14.96
CA THR A 309 -10.89 -3.11 15.31
C THR A 309 -12.03 -2.30 15.94
N GLY A 310 -13.18 -2.94 16.22
CA GLY A 310 -14.37 -2.24 16.70
C GLY A 310 -15.04 -1.41 15.59
N THR A 311 -15.72 -0.33 15.99
CA THR A 311 -16.35 0.59 15.05
C THR A 311 -15.29 1.37 14.28
N HIS A 312 -15.33 1.34 12.95
CA HIS A 312 -14.33 1.93 12.07
C HIS A 312 -15.00 2.75 10.95
N PRO A 313 -14.24 3.56 10.18
CA PRO A 313 -14.78 4.44 9.14
C PRO A 313 -15.13 3.66 7.86
N VAL A 314 -16.28 2.97 7.86
CA VAL A 314 -16.75 2.11 6.74
C VAL A 314 -16.91 2.82 5.39
N HIS A 315 -17.15 4.14 5.39
CA HIS A 315 -17.15 4.95 4.18
C HIS A 315 -15.79 4.98 3.46
N THR A 316 -14.70 4.81 4.19
CA THR A 316 -13.36 4.68 3.60
C THR A 316 -13.22 3.33 2.89
N ASP A 317 -13.72 2.24 3.47
CA ASP A 317 -13.71 0.91 2.84
C ASP A 317 -14.47 0.94 1.50
N LEU A 318 -15.65 1.59 1.46
CA LEU A 318 -16.44 1.75 0.24
C LEU A 318 -15.68 2.51 -0.87
N ALA A 319 -14.94 3.56 -0.49
CA ALA A 319 -14.17 4.37 -1.44
C ALA A 319 -13.02 3.63 -2.11
N ILE A 320 -12.57 2.49 -1.57
CA ILE A 320 -11.57 1.63 -2.20
C ILE A 320 -12.07 1.16 -3.58
N ASN A 321 -13.35 0.79 -3.70
CA ASN A 321 -13.92 0.38 -4.99
C ASN A 321 -13.82 1.49 -6.05
N ASN A 322 -14.10 2.74 -5.66
CA ASN A 322 -14.02 3.87 -6.58
C ASN A 322 -12.58 4.17 -7.02
N ALA A 323 -11.61 3.97 -6.11
CA ALA A 323 -10.21 4.12 -6.44
C ALA A 323 -9.73 3.01 -7.40
N ILE A 324 -10.21 1.76 -7.23
CA ILE A 324 -9.95 0.67 -8.17
C ILE A 324 -10.60 0.95 -9.52
N ASP A 325 -11.88 1.43 -9.56
CA ASP A 325 -12.54 1.81 -10.82
C ASP A 325 -11.73 2.88 -11.58
N TYR A 326 -11.19 3.87 -10.87
CA TYR A 326 -10.38 4.92 -11.46
C TYR A 326 -9.02 4.38 -11.97
N LEU A 327 -8.39 3.47 -11.23
CA LEU A 327 -7.17 2.78 -11.65
C LEU A 327 -7.40 1.93 -12.92
N GLU A 328 -8.49 1.15 -12.95
CA GLU A 328 -8.87 0.32 -14.09
C GLU A 328 -9.13 1.17 -15.35
N ALA A 329 -9.72 2.36 -15.18
CA ALA A 329 -9.96 3.30 -16.28
C ALA A 329 -8.67 3.87 -16.87
N ILE A 330 -7.66 4.18 -16.05
CA ILE A 330 -6.33 4.56 -16.53
C ILE A 330 -5.61 3.35 -17.15
N GLY A 331 -5.72 2.19 -16.52
CA GLY A 331 -4.93 0.99 -16.77
C GLY A 331 -3.66 0.96 -15.92
N LEU A 332 -3.47 -0.13 -15.17
CA LEU A 332 -2.32 -0.27 -14.26
C LEU A 332 -1.00 -0.22 -15.02
N GLU A 333 -0.88 -0.97 -16.11
CA GLU A 333 0.32 -1.01 -16.94
C GLU A 333 0.66 0.38 -17.50
N ARG A 334 -0.34 1.11 -18.01
CA ARG A 334 -0.17 2.47 -18.53
C ARG A 334 0.29 3.44 -17.44
N LYS A 335 -0.27 3.30 -16.23
CA LYS A 335 0.16 4.08 -15.06
C LYS A 335 1.60 3.75 -14.69
N GLU A 336 1.97 2.49 -14.61
CA GLU A 336 3.34 2.04 -14.32
C GLU A 336 4.35 2.59 -15.35
N GLU A 337 4.05 2.48 -16.64
CA GLU A 337 4.86 3.05 -17.72
C GLU A 337 5.07 4.55 -17.54
N ARG A 338 4.00 5.29 -17.22
CA ARG A 338 4.10 6.74 -16.92
C ARG A 338 4.98 7.01 -15.72
N MET A 339 4.83 6.27 -14.63
CA MET A 339 5.61 6.47 -13.42
C MET A 339 7.11 6.21 -13.66
N ARG A 340 7.44 5.12 -14.38
CA ARG A 340 8.82 4.80 -14.79
C ARG A 340 9.38 5.86 -15.75
N PHE A 341 8.57 6.34 -16.70
CA PHE A 341 8.95 7.42 -17.60
C PHE A 341 9.31 8.70 -16.84
N LEU A 342 8.43 9.17 -15.93
CA LEU A 342 8.66 10.39 -15.16
C LEU A 342 9.91 10.28 -14.27
N GLN A 343 10.14 9.14 -13.63
CA GLN A 343 11.32 8.91 -12.81
C GLN A 343 12.60 8.98 -13.66
N ARG A 344 12.63 8.31 -14.80
CA ARG A 344 13.79 8.32 -15.71
C ARG A 344 14.00 9.67 -16.37
N TYR A 345 12.93 10.42 -16.65
CA TYR A 345 12.99 11.73 -17.29
C TYR A 345 13.89 12.70 -16.52
N TRP A 346 13.76 12.73 -15.20
CA TRP A 346 14.60 13.58 -14.38
C TRP A 346 15.92 12.91 -13.95
N SER A 347 15.90 11.61 -13.68
CA SER A 347 17.08 10.96 -13.07
C SER A 347 18.21 10.68 -14.07
N VAL A 348 17.89 10.40 -15.33
CA VAL A 348 18.91 10.10 -16.35
C VAL A 348 19.81 11.30 -16.60
N PRO A 349 19.30 12.51 -16.94
CA PRO A 349 20.18 13.66 -17.13
C PRO A 349 20.93 14.09 -15.87
N LEU A 350 20.34 13.90 -14.67
CA LEU A 350 21.00 14.28 -13.43
C LEU A 350 22.12 13.31 -12.99
N ARG A 351 22.15 12.08 -13.53
CA ARG A 351 23.28 11.16 -13.27
C ARG A 351 24.57 11.57 -13.98
N GLU A 352 24.46 12.36 -15.04
CA GLU A 352 25.60 12.86 -15.82
C GLU A 352 26.16 14.18 -15.29
N GLU A 353 25.47 14.80 -14.29
CA GLU A 353 25.87 16.09 -13.74
C GLU A 353 26.91 15.92 -12.64
N GLU A 354 27.96 16.74 -12.69
CA GLU A 354 28.98 16.84 -11.65
C GLU A 354 28.35 17.29 -10.33
N ASN A 355 28.82 16.76 -9.21
CA ASN A 355 28.32 17.04 -7.86
C ASN A 355 26.86 16.58 -7.59
N VAL A 356 26.25 15.78 -8.47
CA VAL A 356 24.91 15.23 -8.25
C VAL A 356 24.97 13.72 -8.00
N ILE A 357 24.30 13.28 -6.95
CA ILE A 357 24.22 11.87 -6.56
C ILE A 357 22.77 11.40 -6.67
N VAL A 358 22.48 10.48 -7.60
CA VAL A 358 21.18 9.82 -7.66
C VAL A 358 21.27 8.50 -6.91
N ASN A 359 20.65 8.44 -5.72
CA ASN A 359 20.68 7.27 -4.82
C ASN A 359 19.80 6.10 -5.27
N THR A 360 18.98 6.29 -6.29
CA THR A 360 18.11 5.26 -6.88
C THR A 360 18.89 4.40 -7.86
N PRO A 361 18.75 3.06 -7.88
CA PRO A 361 19.36 2.20 -8.90
C PRO A 361 18.99 2.64 -10.33
N ALA A 362 19.91 2.43 -11.28
CA ALA A 362 19.70 2.84 -12.68
C ALA A 362 18.91 1.82 -13.49
N GLU A 363 18.95 0.55 -13.12
CA GLU A 363 18.34 -0.55 -13.84
C GLU A 363 16.81 -0.43 -13.82
N ALA A 364 16.20 -0.53 -15.00
CA ALA A 364 14.77 -0.26 -15.20
C ALA A 364 13.84 -1.12 -14.33
N HIS A 365 14.24 -2.35 -14.00
CA HIS A 365 13.44 -3.25 -13.16
C HIS A 365 13.55 -2.93 -11.66
N ARG A 366 14.56 -2.15 -11.24
CA ARG A 366 14.84 -1.82 -9.84
C ARG A 366 14.22 -0.52 -9.35
N HIS A 367 13.45 0.18 -10.16
CA HIS A 367 12.78 1.42 -9.77
C HIS A 367 11.42 1.60 -10.47
N CYS A 368 10.59 2.49 -9.94
CA CYS A 368 9.39 2.99 -10.57
C CYS A 368 9.29 4.51 -10.31
N GLY A 369 8.18 5.05 -9.79
CA GLY A 369 7.96 6.49 -9.64
C GLY A 369 8.74 7.18 -8.51
N ILE A 370 9.30 6.43 -7.56
CA ILE A 370 10.12 6.99 -6.47
C ILE A 370 11.57 7.06 -6.90
N GLY A 371 12.25 8.16 -6.54
CA GLY A 371 13.69 8.27 -6.59
C GLY A 371 14.24 9.20 -5.52
N ASN A 372 15.56 9.28 -5.43
CA ASN A 372 16.26 10.16 -4.48
C ASN A 372 17.47 10.77 -5.15
N VAL A 373 17.67 12.07 -4.93
CA VAL A 373 18.80 12.84 -5.46
C VAL A 373 19.40 13.72 -4.38
N GLY A 374 20.72 13.73 -4.28
CA GLY A 374 21.53 14.61 -3.46
C GLY A 374 22.44 15.51 -4.30
N VAL A 375 23.00 16.53 -3.66
CA VAL A 375 24.07 17.37 -4.21
C VAL A 375 25.25 17.30 -3.24
N GLU A 376 26.44 17.01 -3.73
CA GLU A 376 27.65 16.95 -2.90
C GLU A 376 27.86 18.28 -2.16
N GLY A 377 28.24 18.20 -0.89
CA GLY A 377 28.43 19.38 -0.06
C GLY A 377 27.13 20.05 0.45
N VAL A 378 25.95 19.68 -0.03
CA VAL A 378 24.67 20.24 0.41
C VAL A 378 23.91 19.23 1.28
N LYS A 379 23.58 19.61 2.52
CA LYS A 379 22.79 18.75 3.40
C LYS A 379 21.37 18.56 2.84
N PRO A 380 20.76 17.37 2.98
CA PRO A 380 19.42 17.09 2.46
C PRO A 380 18.34 18.08 2.88
N GLY A 381 18.36 18.52 4.15
CA GLY A 381 17.42 19.53 4.66
C GLY A 381 17.61 20.91 4.04
N GLU A 382 18.85 21.32 3.74
CA GLU A 382 19.15 22.56 3.02
C GLU A 382 18.72 22.45 1.56
N LEU A 383 19.00 21.31 0.90
CA LEU A 383 18.57 21.06 -0.47
C LEU A 383 17.03 21.17 -0.60
N ALA A 384 16.27 20.51 0.28
CA ALA A 384 14.81 20.59 0.28
C ALA A 384 14.30 22.02 0.51
N LYS A 385 14.98 22.79 1.39
CA LYS A 385 14.65 24.19 1.65
C LYS A 385 14.91 25.07 0.42
N MET A 386 16.07 24.93 -0.22
CA MET A 386 16.42 25.68 -1.45
C MET A 386 15.43 25.37 -2.58
N LEU A 387 15.09 24.09 -2.80
CA LEU A 387 14.09 23.68 -3.79
C LEU A 387 12.74 24.36 -3.55
N LEU A 388 12.27 24.43 -2.30
CA LEU A 388 10.99 25.04 -1.98
C LEU A 388 11.02 26.58 -2.05
N GLU A 389 12.03 27.22 -1.46
CA GLU A 389 12.07 28.67 -1.32
C GLU A 389 12.45 29.38 -2.62
N GLU A 390 13.44 28.86 -3.35
CA GLU A 390 13.95 29.51 -4.57
C GLU A 390 13.18 29.04 -5.82
N PHE A 391 12.86 27.75 -5.92
CA PHE A 391 12.29 27.14 -7.15
C PHE A 391 10.82 26.75 -7.03
N LYS A 392 10.21 26.89 -5.83
CA LYS A 392 8.82 26.47 -5.56
C LYS A 392 8.58 24.99 -5.85
N ILE A 393 9.52 24.13 -5.45
CA ILE A 393 9.43 22.67 -5.61
C ILE A 393 9.37 22.03 -4.23
N PHE A 394 8.29 21.29 -3.94
CA PHE A 394 8.11 20.61 -2.67
C PHE A 394 8.62 19.15 -2.76
N THR A 395 9.58 18.82 -1.89
CA THR A 395 10.22 17.51 -1.76
C THR A 395 10.42 17.18 -0.28
N VAL A 396 10.89 15.97 0.02
CA VAL A 396 11.21 15.52 1.39
C VAL A 396 12.68 15.17 1.51
N ALA A 397 13.36 15.80 2.49
CA ALA A 397 14.74 15.48 2.82
C ALA A 397 14.85 14.09 3.47
N ILE A 398 15.81 13.30 3.03
CA ILE A 398 16.22 12.01 3.60
C ILE A 398 17.69 12.14 4.01
N ASP A 399 17.98 11.90 5.29
CA ASP A 399 19.34 11.97 5.84
C ASP A 399 19.56 10.84 6.84
N GLY A 400 19.95 9.69 6.35
CA GLY A 400 20.18 8.49 7.15
C GLY A 400 20.02 7.20 6.37
N ALA A 401 20.31 6.07 6.99
CA ALA A 401 20.25 4.74 6.38
C ALA A 401 21.05 4.66 5.07
N ASN A 402 22.21 5.27 5.06
CA ASN A 402 23.14 5.36 3.91
C ASN A 402 22.53 6.07 2.67
N VAL A 403 21.53 6.95 2.90
CA VAL A 403 20.87 7.75 1.86
C VAL A 403 20.87 9.22 2.27
N HIS A 404 21.43 10.08 1.43
CA HIS A 404 21.53 11.52 1.68
C HIS A 404 21.05 12.30 0.45
N GLY A 405 19.86 12.90 0.54
CA GLY A 405 19.25 13.64 -0.57
C GLY A 405 17.79 13.95 -0.36
N CYS A 406 17.11 14.39 -1.41
CA CYS A 406 15.68 14.60 -1.43
C CYS A 406 14.98 13.44 -2.13
N ARG A 407 13.90 12.92 -1.53
CA ARG A 407 13.02 11.99 -2.17
C ARG A 407 12.14 12.72 -3.18
N ILE A 408 12.09 12.20 -4.40
CA ILE A 408 11.36 12.75 -5.54
C ILE A 408 10.31 11.71 -5.95
N THR A 409 9.05 12.09 -5.84
CA THR A 409 7.92 11.21 -6.13
C THR A 409 6.90 11.90 -7.04
N PRO A 410 7.23 12.09 -8.33
CA PRO A 410 6.26 12.54 -9.31
C PRO A 410 5.08 11.56 -9.40
N ASN A 411 3.92 12.02 -9.86
CA ASN A 411 2.76 11.19 -10.04
C ASN A 411 2.14 11.39 -11.42
N VAL A 412 1.09 10.65 -11.76
CA VAL A 412 0.41 10.73 -13.06
C VAL A 412 0.00 12.13 -13.48
N PHE A 413 -0.20 13.02 -12.51
CA PHE A 413 -0.52 14.43 -12.74
C PHE A 413 0.70 15.35 -12.89
N THR A 414 1.93 14.82 -12.72
CA THR A 414 3.16 15.60 -12.90
C THR A 414 3.47 15.70 -14.40
N THR A 415 3.80 16.91 -14.85
CA THR A 415 4.15 17.18 -16.24
C THR A 415 5.67 17.14 -16.46
N THR A 416 6.09 16.89 -17.70
CA THR A 416 7.51 16.99 -18.07
C THR A 416 8.05 18.41 -17.88
N LYS A 417 7.22 19.45 -18.09
CA LYS A 417 7.60 20.86 -17.84
C LYS A 417 7.94 21.11 -16.37
N GLU A 418 7.20 20.52 -15.44
CA GLU A 418 7.51 20.61 -14.01
C GLU A 418 8.83 19.89 -13.68
N LEU A 419 9.12 18.78 -14.35
CA LEU A 419 10.39 18.08 -14.21
C LEU A 419 11.57 18.81 -14.87
N ASP A 420 11.37 19.53 -15.98
CA ASP A 420 12.40 20.42 -16.57
C ASP A 420 12.83 21.49 -15.56
N ILE A 421 11.85 22.12 -14.88
CA ILE A 421 12.14 23.11 -13.81
C ILE A 421 12.92 22.45 -12.67
N PHE A 422 12.56 21.23 -12.27
CA PHE A 422 13.26 20.49 -11.25
C PHE A 422 14.71 20.14 -11.64
N ILE A 423 14.94 19.67 -12.87
CA ILE A 423 16.27 19.34 -13.38
C ILE A 423 17.15 20.60 -13.35
N GLU A 424 16.67 21.73 -13.87
CA GLU A 424 17.42 22.99 -13.88
C GLU A 424 17.67 23.53 -12.47
N ALA A 425 16.75 23.31 -11.52
CA ALA A 425 16.94 23.68 -10.12
C ALA A 425 18.09 22.89 -9.50
N ILE A 426 18.16 21.57 -9.68
CA ILE A 426 19.25 20.73 -9.17
C ILE A 426 20.59 21.14 -9.80
N LYS A 427 20.67 21.33 -11.13
CA LYS A 427 21.87 21.78 -11.83
C LYS A 427 22.36 23.14 -11.31
N THR A 428 21.43 24.07 -11.12
CA THR A 428 21.74 25.40 -10.58
C THR A 428 22.31 25.29 -9.16
N ILE A 429 21.76 24.45 -8.30
CA ILE A 429 22.26 24.25 -6.94
C ILE A 429 23.64 23.57 -6.99
N ALA A 430 23.82 22.52 -7.80
CA ALA A 430 25.08 21.81 -7.93
C ALA A 430 26.23 22.68 -8.48
N SER A 431 25.93 23.67 -9.30
CA SER A 431 26.94 24.61 -9.83
C SER A 431 27.43 25.63 -8.81
N ARG A 432 26.86 25.73 -7.61
CA ARG A 432 27.22 26.66 -6.53
C ARG A 432 28.21 26.04 -5.53
N VAL A 433 28.47 24.74 -5.65
CA VAL A 433 29.39 23.97 -4.79
C VAL A 433 30.48 23.29 -5.62
#